data_c3aa267c21e96cfbe93ec514ad2604c5
#
_entry.id   c3aa267c21e96cfbe93ec514ad2604c5
#
_cell.length_a   1.000
_cell.length_b   1.000
_cell.length_c   1.000
_cell.angle_alpha   90.00
_cell.angle_beta   90.00
_cell.angle_gamma   90.00
#
_symmetry.space_group_name_H-M   'P 1'
#
loop_
_entity.id
_entity.type
_entity.pdbx_description
1 polymer ?
#
loop_
_entity_poly.entity_id
_entity_poly.type
_entity_poly.pdbx_seq_one_letter_code
_entity_poly.pdbx_strand_id
1 'polypeptide(L)'
;MEYIIIIISTVFVNNIVLAQFLGICPFLGVSGKISTSTGMAAAVLFVITLATIVTWLIYTFILVPFGIGFMQTITYILIIAALVQMVEIILKKVSPALYQALGVYLPLITTNCAILGVAILVIQKDFNLLESIIFAIGNAIGFGLTLILFAGIREQLELVQVPKGMKGVPISLIVAGLMALAFMGFAGIV
;
A
#
# COMPACT_ATOMS: atom_id res chain seq x y z
N MET A 1 -6.42 -6.02 23.70
CA MET A 1 -6.67 -7.17 22.79
C MET A 1 -7.17 -6.71 21.43
N GLU A 2 -8.00 -5.69 21.34
CA GLU A 2 -8.57 -5.18 20.07
C GLU A 2 -7.52 -4.76 19.04
N TYR A 3 -6.48 -4.05 19.44
CA TYR A 3 -5.43 -3.59 18.51
C TYR A 3 -4.64 -4.73 17.86
N ILE A 4 -4.41 -5.82 18.58
CA ILE A 4 -3.71 -7.00 18.03
C ILE A 4 -4.58 -7.68 16.98
N ILE A 5 -5.88 -7.77 17.24
CA ILE A 5 -6.86 -8.33 16.29
C ILE A 5 -6.92 -7.47 15.02
N ILE A 6 -6.90 -6.14 15.14
CA ILE A 6 -6.86 -5.23 14.00
C ILE A 6 -5.60 -5.48 13.15
N ILE A 7 -4.43 -5.60 13.77
CA ILE A 7 -3.17 -5.85 13.05
C ILE A 7 -3.22 -7.21 12.34
N ILE A 8 -3.59 -8.28 13.03
CA ILE A 8 -3.66 -9.62 12.43
C ILE A 8 -4.69 -9.65 11.28
N SER A 9 -5.85 -9.05 11.50
CA SER A 9 -6.90 -8.96 10.48
C SER A 9 -6.42 -8.19 9.24
N THR A 10 -5.72 -7.06 9.40
CA THR A 10 -5.26 -6.24 8.28
C THR A 10 -4.08 -6.84 7.52
N VAL A 11 -3.21 -7.58 8.20
CA VAL A 11 -2.04 -8.20 7.57
C VAL A 11 -2.41 -9.46 6.79
N PHE A 12 -3.23 -10.35 7.37
CA PHE A 12 -3.50 -11.68 6.82
C PHE A 12 -4.88 -11.82 6.19
N VAL A 13 -5.95 -11.40 6.89
CA VAL A 13 -7.34 -11.64 6.46
C VAL A 13 -7.80 -10.61 5.43
N ASN A 14 -7.72 -9.34 5.80
CA ASN A 14 -8.13 -8.21 4.97
C ASN A 14 -6.92 -7.49 4.36
N ASN A 15 -5.99 -8.27 3.80
CA ASN A 15 -4.82 -7.69 3.15
C ASN A 15 -5.27 -6.79 2.00
N ILE A 16 -4.84 -5.53 2.03
CA ILE A 16 -5.31 -4.50 1.09
C ILE A 16 -4.99 -4.83 -0.37
N VAL A 17 -3.89 -5.55 -0.63
CA VAL A 17 -3.49 -5.94 -1.99
C VAL A 17 -4.26 -7.17 -2.46
N LEU A 18 -4.28 -8.24 -1.66
CA LEU A 18 -4.79 -9.55 -2.09
C LEU A 18 -6.29 -9.71 -1.91
N ALA A 19 -6.89 -9.06 -0.90
CA ALA A 19 -8.33 -9.13 -0.66
C ALA A 19 -9.11 -8.00 -1.34
N GLN A 20 -8.54 -6.79 -1.39
CA GLN A 20 -9.22 -5.61 -1.93
C GLN A 20 -8.69 -5.18 -3.30
N PHE A 21 -7.61 -5.81 -3.80
CA PHE A 21 -6.96 -5.50 -5.08
C PHE A 21 -6.49 -4.04 -5.20
N LEU A 22 -6.18 -3.40 -4.08
CA LEU A 22 -5.67 -2.03 -4.04
C LEU A 22 -4.13 -2.04 -4.02
N GLY A 23 -3.50 -1.11 -4.75
CA GLY A 23 -2.05 -1.03 -4.85
C GLY A 23 -1.41 -2.01 -5.85
N ILE A 24 -2.16 -2.46 -6.85
CA ILE A 24 -1.66 -3.39 -7.88
C ILE A 24 -0.57 -2.74 -8.74
N CYS A 25 -0.66 -1.43 -9.00
CA CYS A 25 0.32 -0.73 -9.84
C CYS A 25 1.75 -0.84 -9.30
N PRO A 26 2.05 -0.48 -8.04
CA PRO A 26 3.36 -0.71 -7.47
C PRO A 26 3.66 -2.20 -7.24
N PHE A 27 2.64 -3.00 -6.94
CA PHE A 27 2.79 -4.44 -6.73
C PHE A 27 3.33 -5.16 -7.97
N LEU A 28 2.83 -4.87 -9.16
CA LEU A 28 3.32 -5.43 -10.42
C LEU A 28 4.56 -4.71 -10.96
N GLY A 29 4.64 -3.39 -10.76
CA GLY A 29 5.68 -2.55 -11.36
C GLY A 29 7.04 -2.68 -10.67
N VAL A 30 7.06 -2.82 -9.34
CA VAL A 30 8.31 -2.74 -8.54
C VAL A 30 8.81 -4.11 -8.09
N SER A 31 8.01 -5.17 -8.22
CA SER A 31 8.31 -6.52 -7.73
C SER A 31 9.33 -7.32 -8.56
N GLY A 32 10.10 -6.69 -9.44
CA GLY A 32 11.13 -7.36 -10.24
C GLY A 32 12.38 -7.77 -9.44
N LYS A 33 12.68 -7.10 -8.33
CA LYS A 33 13.83 -7.37 -7.45
C LYS A 33 13.45 -7.19 -5.99
N ILE A 34 13.91 -8.10 -5.13
CA ILE A 34 13.62 -8.04 -3.67
C ILE A 34 14.15 -6.74 -3.04
N SER A 35 15.33 -6.28 -3.43
CA SER A 35 15.92 -5.05 -2.87
C SER A 35 15.07 -3.80 -3.15
N THR A 36 14.55 -3.67 -4.38
CA THR A 36 13.65 -2.56 -4.77
C THR A 36 12.31 -2.66 -4.07
N SER A 37 11.78 -3.87 -3.93
CA SER A 37 10.52 -4.15 -3.24
C SER A 37 10.58 -3.79 -1.76
N THR A 38 11.70 -4.10 -1.09
CA THR A 38 11.91 -3.75 0.33
C THR A 38 11.98 -2.23 0.53
N GLY A 39 12.71 -1.52 -0.34
CA GLY A 39 12.75 -0.07 -0.31
C GLY A 39 11.38 0.57 -0.54
N MET A 40 10.62 0.03 -1.50
CA MET A 40 9.26 0.48 -1.78
C MET A 40 8.29 0.20 -0.61
N ALA A 41 8.40 -0.96 0.03
CA ALA A 41 7.59 -1.30 1.20
C ALA A 41 7.81 -0.32 2.36
N ALA A 42 9.08 0.03 2.64
CA ALA A 42 9.42 1.01 3.67
C ALA A 42 8.90 2.42 3.34
N ALA A 43 9.03 2.85 2.09
CA ALA A 43 8.52 4.14 1.63
C ALA A 43 6.99 4.21 1.72
N VAL A 44 6.29 3.16 1.30
CA VAL A 44 4.82 3.06 1.37
C VAL A 44 4.35 3.05 2.82
N LEU A 45 5.04 2.34 3.73
CA LEU A 45 4.72 2.34 5.15
C LEU A 45 4.76 3.75 5.74
N PHE A 46 5.81 4.50 5.45
CA PHE A 46 5.96 5.87 5.91
C PHE A 46 4.84 6.77 5.35
N VAL A 47 4.60 6.70 4.04
CA VAL A 47 3.61 7.54 3.36
C VAL A 47 2.18 7.21 3.79
N ILE A 48 1.81 5.91 3.90
CA ILE A 48 0.46 5.51 4.36
C ILE A 48 0.20 6.06 5.77
N THR A 49 1.15 5.89 6.68
CA THR A 49 0.98 6.35 8.08
C THR A 49 0.81 7.86 8.14
N LEU A 50 1.68 8.60 7.44
CA LEU A 50 1.63 10.07 7.42
C LEU A 50 0.36 10.59 6.72
N ALA A 51 -0.01 9.99 5.60
CA ALA A 51 -1.22 10.34 4.86
C ALA A 51 -2.49 10.11 5.70
N THR A 52 -2.57 8.98 6.40
CA THR A 52 -3.73 8.66 7.26
C THR A 52 -3.90 9.67 8.39
N ILE A 53 -2.80 10.07 9.04
CA ILE A 53 -2.85 11.07 10.11
C ILE A 53 -3.38 12.40 9.56
N VAL A 54 -2.80 12.89 8.46
CA VAL A 54 -3.17 14.19 7.89
C VAL A 54 -4.60 14.18 7.33
N THR A 55 -4.98 13.13 6.61
CA THR A 55 -6.35 13.01 6.06
C THR A 55 -7.41 12.90 7.16
N TRP A 56 -7.12 12.17 8.26
CA TRP A 56 -8.02 12.10 9.40
C TRP A 56 -8.21 13.45 10.08
N LEU A 57 -7.11 14.20 10.30
CA LEU A 57 -7.18 15.55 10.87
C LEU A 57 -7.98 16.48 9.99
N ILE A 58 -7.74 16.50 8.69
CA ILE A 58 -8.46 17.37 7.75
C ILE A 58 -9.93 16.99 7.67
N TYR A 59 -10.26 15.71 7.67
CA TYR A 59 -11.64 15.24 7.70
C TYR A 59 -12.36 15.77 8.95
N THR A 60 -11.78 15.55 10.13
CA THR A 60 -12.41 15.89 11.41
C THR A 60 -12.52 17.40 11.63
N PHE A 61 -11.49 18.19 11.26
CA PHE A 61 -11.47 19.62 11.54
C PHE A 61 -12.03 20.50 10.42
N ILE A 62 -12.04 20.02 9.18
CA ILE A 62 -12.45 20.83 8.02
C ILE A 62 -13.72 20.26 7.38
N LEU A 63 -13.73 18.98 6.97
CA LEU A 63 -14.84 18.44 6.20
C LEU A 63 -16.12 18.29 7.03
N VAL A 64 -16.02 17.85 8.26
CA VAL A 64 -17.18 17.65 9.14
C VAL A 64 -17.86 18.97 9.49
N PRO A 65 -17.16 20.05 9.94
CA PRO A 65 -17.81 21.32 10.27
C PRO A 65 -18.43 22.02 9.06
N PHE A 66 -17.83 21.88 7.88
CA PHE A 66 -18.34 22.52 6.66
C PHE A 66 -19.40 21.71 5.92
N GLY A 67 -19.67 20.48 6.33
CA GLY A 67 -20.67 19.61 5.70
C GLY A 67 -20.35 19.19 4.26
N ILE A 68 -19.07 19.25 3.84
CA ILE A 68 -18.60 18.99 2.46
C ILE A 68 -18.10 17.55 2.31
N GLY A 69 -18.78 16.58 2.93
CA GLY A 69 -18.37 15.16 2.90
C GLY A 69 -18.31 14.54 1.50
N PHE A 70 -19.09 15.06 0.53
CA PHE A 70 -19.05 14.59 -0.84
C PHE A 70 -17.72 14.89 -1.58
N MET A 71 -16.95 15.89 -1.14
CA MET A 71 -15.64 16.22 -1.70
C MET A 71 -14.47 15.46 -1.04
N GLN A 72 -14.75 14.52 -0.14
CA GLN A 72 -13.75 13.77 0.61
C GLN A 72 -12.67 13.15 -0.28
N THR A 73 -13.06 12.45 -1.35
CA THR A 73 -12.13 11.74 -2.22
C THR A 73 -11.19 12.69 -2.97
N ILE A 74 -11.72 13.81 -3.48
CA ILE A 74 -10.91 14.82 -4.20
C ILE A 74 -9.91 15.46 -3.25
N THR A 75 -10.35 15.82 -2.05
CA THR A 75 -9.51 16.41 -1.01
C THR A 75 -8.38 15.47 -0.61
N TYR A 76 -8.67 14.18 -0.45
CA TYR A 76 -7.65 13.17 -0.09
C TYR A 76 -6.62 12.97 -1.18
N ILE A 77 -7.03 12.88 -2.45
CA ILE A 77 -6.09 12.77 -3.56
C ILE A 77 -5.13 13.97 -3.60
N LEU A 78 -5.66 15.18 -3.43
CA LEU A 78 -4.86 16.40 -3.44
C LEU A 78 -3.86 16.46 -2.28
N ILE A 79 -4.29 16.09 -1.07
CA ILE A 79 -3.46 16.06 0.13
C ILE A 79 -2.36 15.00 -0.03
N ILE A 80 -2.70 13.79 -0.45
CA ILE A 80 -1.75 12.69 -0.63
C ILE A 80 -0.72 13.09 -1.69
N ALA A 81 -1.13 13.69 -2.80
CA ALA A 81 -0.22 14.17 -3.84
C ALA A 81 0.76 15.21 -3.29
N ALA A 82 0.28 16.21 -2.53
CA ALA A 82 1.12 17.23 -1.92
C ALA A 82 2.11 16.64 -0.90
N LEU A 83 1.67 15.71 -0.06
CA LEU A 83 2.52 15.02 0.92
C LEU A 83 3.61 14.19 0.26
N VAL A 84 3.27 13.42 -0.78
CA VAL A 84 4.25 12.58 -1.47
C VAL A 84 5.28 13.42 -2.21
N GLN A 85 4.90 14.55 -2.82
CA GLN A 85 5.85 15.48 -3.42
C GLN A 85 6.79 16.09 -2.38
N MET A 86 6.29 16.42 -1.20
CA MET A 86 7.13 16.89 -0.09
C MET A 86 8.14 15.81 0.34
N VAL A 87 7.68 14.56 0.49
CA VAL A 87 8.53 13.41 0.83
C VAL A 87 9.59 13.17 -0.28
N GLU A 88 9.23 13.32 -1.53
CA GLU A 88 10.15 13.22 -2.67
C GLU A 88 11.30 14.23 -2.57
N ILE A 89 11.00 15.50 -2.30
CA ILE A 89 12.00 16.54 -2.14
C ILE A 89 12.92 16.23 -0.95
N ILE A 90 12.39 15.72 0.13
CA ILE A 90 13.14 15.33 1.33
C ILE A 90 14.07 14.15 1.01
N LEU A 91 13.55 13.10 0.37
CA LEU A 91 14.33 11.92 -0.03
C LEU A 91 15.48 12.28 -0.98
N LYS A 92 15.25 13.19 -1.92
CA LYS A 92 16.28 13.68 -2.86
C LYS A 92 17.44 14.35 -2.14
N LYS A 93 17.18 15.02 -1.00
CA LYS A 93 18.22 15.71 -0.21
C LYS A 93 18.91 14.78 0.80
N VAL A 94 18.17 13.88 1.44
CA VAL A 94 18.64 13.05 2.57
C VAL A 94 19.33 11.78 2.06
N SER A 95 18.79 11.14 1.04
CA SER A 95 19.31 9.86 0.53
C SER A 95 19.26 9.80 -1.01
N PRO A 96 20.26 10.39 -1.70
CA PRO A 96 20.31 10.37 -3.16
C PRO A 96 20.39 8.95 -3.76
N ALA A 97 21.02 8.00 -3.05
CA ALA A 97 21.11 6.61 -3.48
C ALA A 97 19.74 5.92 -3.50
N LEU A 98 18.93 6.15 -2.46
CA LEU A 98 17.56 5.63 -2.38
C LEU A 98 16.64 6.32 -3.40
N TYR A 99 16.85 7.61 -3.62
CA TYR A 99 16.14 8.37 -4.64
C TYR A 99 16.44 7.84 -6.05
N GLN A 100 17.68 7.51 -6.38
CA GLN A 100 18.04 6.92 -7.68
C GLN A 100 17.43 5.52 -7.87
N ALA A 101 17.37 4.71 -6.81
CA ALA A 101 16.74 3.39 -6.85
C ALA A 101 15.21 3.47 -7.00
N LEU A 102 14.56 4.43 -6.34
CA LEU A 102 13.10 4.59 -6.31
C LEU A 102 12.60 5.67 -7.28
N GLY A 103 13.46 6.50 -7.86
CA GLY A 103 13.10 7.72 -8.58
C GLY A 103 12.10 7.51 -9.73
N VAL A 104 12.22 6.41 -10.48
CA VAL A 104 11.27 6.05 -11.56
C VAL A 104 9.92 5.57 -10.97
N TYR A 105 9.92 5.10 -9.74
CA TYR A 105 8.73 4.52 -9.07
C TYR A 105 8.01 5.49 -8.12
N LEU A 106 8.56 6.68 -7.89
CA LEU A 106 7.93 7.72 -7.07
C LEU A 106 6.51 8.11 -7.53
N PRO A 107 6.25 8.27 -8.83
CA PRO A 107 4.88 8.49 -9.30
C PRO A 107 3.92 7.35 -8.93
N LEU A 108 4.40 6.12 -8.81
CA LEU A 108 3.59 4.98 -8.37
C LEU A 108 3.24 5.03 -6.87
N ILE A 109 4.00 5.78 -6.07
CA ILE A 109 3.64 6.04 -4.66
C ILE A 109 2.56 7.12 -4.61
N THR A 110 2.71 8.19 -5.40
CA THR A 110 1.75 9.31 -5.42
C THR A 110 0.35 8.87 -5.87
N THR A 111 0.28 8.02 -6.89
CA THR A 111 -0.98 7.50 -7.45
C THR A 111 -1.37 6.15 -6.85
N ASN A 112 -0.80 5.76 -5.71
CA ASN A 112 -1.07 4.47 -5.09
C ASN A 112 -2.47 4.41 -4.50
N CYS A 113 -3.33 3.61 -5.12
CA CYS A 113 -4.70 3.40 -4.68
C CYS A 113 -4.81 2.74 -3.28
N ALA A 114 -3.77 2.05 -2.79
CA ALA A 114 -3.77 1.51 -1.44
C ALA A 114 -3.72 2.63 -0.38
N ILE A 115 -2.95 3.69 -0.61
CA ILE A 115 -2.86 4.85 0.30
C ILE A 115 -4.22 5.54 0.41
N LEU A 116 -4.84 5.80 -0.73
CA LEU A 116 -6.18 6.39 -0.79
C LEU A 116 -7.23 5.47 -0.15
N GLY A 117 -7.15 4.16 -0.44
CA GLY A 117 -8.07 3.16 0.10
C GLY A 117 -8.02 3.08 1.63
N VAL A 118 -6.83 3.06 2.23
CA VAL A 118 -6.66 3.09 3.70
C VAL A 118 -7.27 4.36 4.29
N ALA A 119 -7.00 5.52 3.69
CA ALA A 119 -7.54 6.80 4.17
C ALA A 119 -9.08 6.83 4.15
N ILE A 120 -9.70 6.26 3.12
CA ILE A 120 -11.17 6.17 3.02
C ILE A 120 -11.73 5.15 4.03
N LEU A 121 -11.11 3.97 4.14
CA LEU A 121 -11.56 2.90 5.05
C LEU A 121 -11.52 3.31 6.52
N VAL A 122 -10.53 4.11 6.92
CA VAL A 122 -10.41 4.64 8.27
C VAL A 122 -11.65 5.48 8.65
N ILE A 123 -12.13 6.31 7.74
CA ILE A 123 -13.32 7.15 7.99
C ILE A 123 -14.60 6.31 7.91
N GLN A 124 -14.71 5.35 6.97
CA GLN A 124 -15.88 4.49 6.85
C GLN A 124 -16.09 3.60 8.08
N LYS A 125 -15.02 3.25 8.79
CA LYS A 125 -15.06 2.46 10.01
C LYS A 125 -15.15 3.30 11.29
N ASP A 126 -15.25 4.63 11.16
CA ASP A 126 -15.32 5.58 12.28
C ASP A 126 -14.22 5.40 13.33
N PHE A 127 -13.00 5.08 12.89
CA PHE A 127 -11.88 4.83 13.78
C PHE A 127 -11.39 6.12 14.45
N ASN A 128 -11.05 6.00 15.74
CA ASN A 128 -10.32 7.04 16.46
C ASN A 128 -8.92 7.23 15.85
N LEU A 129 -8.27 8.36 16.12
CA LEU A 129 -6.94 8.67 15.59
C LEU A 129 -5.91 7.56 15.89
N LEU A 130 -5.91 6.99 17.10
CA LEU A 130 -5.00 5.92 17.50
C LEU A 130 -5.27 4.63 16.72
N GLU A 131 -6.52 4.26 16.58
CA GLU A 131 -6.95 3.09 15.80
C GLU A 131 -6.62 3.27 14.32
N SER A 132 -6.78 4.48 13.80
CA SER A 132 -6.42 4.85 12.42
C SER A 132 -4.93 4.64 12.14
N ILE A 133 -4.07 5.02 13.07
CA ILE A 133 -2.62 4.83 12.94
C ILE A 133 -2.28 3.33 12.97
N ILE A 134 -2.85 2.58 13.91
CA ILE A 134 -2.62 1.13 14.01
C ILE A 134 -3.12 0.40 12.77
N PHE A 135 -4.29 0.78 12.27
CA PHE A 135 -4.85 0.24 11.04
C PHE A 135 -3.99 0.57 9.82
N ALA A 136 -3.47 1.79 9.73
CA ALA A 136 -2.56 2.21 8.65
C ALA A 136 -1.25 1.42 8.67
N ILE A 137 -0.63 1.26 9.84
CA ILE A 137 0.60 0.48 10.01
C ILE A 137 0.36 -0.99 9.67
N GLY A 138 -0.74 -1.59 10.13
CA GLY A 138 -1.09 -2.97 9.81
C GLY A 138 -1.26 -3.19 8.30
N ASN A 139 -1.98 -2.31 7.60
CA ASN A 139 -2.13 -2.38 6.15
C ASN A 139 -0.81 -2.18 5.40
N ALA A 140 0.06 -1.29 5.88
CA ALA A 140 1.36 -1.04 5.28
C ALA A 140 2.30 -2.24 5.44
N ILE A 141 2.29 -2.89 6.60
CA ILE A 141 3.04 -4.14 6.84
C ILE A 141 2.49 -5.26 5.95
N GLY A 142 1.17 -5.40 5.86
CA GLY A 142 0.52 -6.36 4.97
C GLY A 142 0.88 -6.14 3.50
N PHE A 143 0.89 -4.89 3.04
CA PHE A 143 1.33 -4.51 1.71
C PHE A 143 2.80 -4.88 1.47
N GLY A 144 3.69 -4.53 2.41
CA GLY A 144 5.12 -4.85 2.32
C GLY A 144 5.39 -6.34 2.29
N LEU A 145 4.73 -7.12 3.16
CA LEU A 145 4.85 -8.57 3.21
C LEU A 145 4.47 -9.20 1.87
N THR A 146 3.31 -8.86 1.33
CA THR A 146 2.85 -9.41 0.05
C THR A 146 3.74 -9.00 -1.12
N LEU A 147 4.25 -7.76 -1.12
CA LEU A 147 5.15 -7.26 -2.14
C LEU A 147 6.49 -8.03 -2.14
N ILE A 148 7.06 -8.28 -0.96
CA ILE A 148 8.32 -9.02 -0.82
C ILE A 148 8.15 -10.50 -1.20
N LEU A 149 7.07 -11.15 -0.75
CA LEU A 149 6.76 -12.53 -1.13
C LEU A 149 6.59 -12.66 -2.65
N PHE A 150 5.86 -11.76 -3.26
CA PHE A 150 5.64 -11.76 -4.69
C PHE A 150 6.93 -11.50 -5.49
N ALA A 151 7.79 -10.59 -5.01
CA ALA A 151 9.09 -10.34 -5.61
C ALA A 151 9.99 -11.59 -5.57
N GLY A 152 10.00 -12.32 -4.43
CA GLY A 152 10.74 -13.56 -4.29
C GLY A 152 10.27 -14.65 -5.26
N ILE A 153 8.96 -14.79 -5.45
CA ILE A 153 8.39 -15.74 -6.42
C ILE A 153 8.75 -15.36 -7.86
N ARG A 154 8.66 -14.06 -8.19
CA ARG A 154 9.02 -13.56 -9.54
C ARG A 154 10.50 -13.76 -9.85
N GLU A 155 11.38 -13.52 -8.91
CA GLU A 155 12.83 -13.72 -9.07
C GLU A 155 13.15 -15.21 -9.32
N GLN A 156 12.46 -16.13 -8.64
CA GLN A 156 12.57 -17.56 -8.91
C GLN A 156 11.99 -17.96 -10.28
N LEU A 157 10.89 -17.37 -10.69
CA LEU A 157 10.27 -17.64 -11.99
C LEU A 157 11.12 -17.19 -13.19
N GLU A 158 11.99 -16.19 -13.01
CA GLU A 158 12.96 -15.80 -14.05
C GLU A 158 14.01 -16.89 -14.33
N LEU A 159 14.31 -17.75 -13.35
CA LEU A 159 15.25 -18.87 -13.48
C LEU A 159 14.62 -20.11 -14.15
N VAL A 160 13.29 -20.18 -14.19
CA VAL A 160 12.56 -21.33 -14.77
C VAL A 160 12.20 -21.02 -16.25
N GLN A 161 12.26 -22.05 -17.09
CA GLN A 161 11.86 -21.94 -18.50
C GLN A 161 10.35 -21.79 -18.63
N VAL A 162 9.86 -20.55 -18.67
CA VAL A 162 8.45 -20.25 -18.92
C VAL A 162 8.22 -20.12 -20.43
N PRO A 163 7.10 -20.67 -20.97
CA PRO A 163 6.71 -20.51 -22.38
C PRO A 163 6.71 -19.03 -22.80
N LYS A 164 7.22 -18.72 -23.99
CA LYS A 164 7.41 -17.32 -24.47
C LYS A 164 6.14 -16.48 -24.43
N GLY A 165 4.95 -17.08 -24.56
CA GLY A 165 3.66 -16.37 -24.53
C GLY A 165 3.17 -16.00 -23.11
N MET A 166 3.71 -16.65 -22.05
CA MET A 166 3.32 -16.37 -20.66
C MET A 166 4.37 -15.55 -19.89
N LYS A 167 5.50 -15.29 -20.51
CA LYS A 167 6.62 -14.59 -19.87
C LYS A 167 6.25 -13.12 -19.59
N GLY A 168 6.53 -12.65 -18.35
CA GLY A 168 6.31 -11.25 -17.94
C GLY A 168 5.02 -11.05 -17.15
N VAL A 169 4.17 -10.14 -17.58
CA VAL A 169 2.93 -9.75 -16.88
C VAL A 169 1.91 -10.90 -16.73
N PRO A 170 1.66 -11.76 -17.74
CA PRO A 170 0.65 -12.80 -17.61
C PRO A 170 0.94 -13.79 -16.47
N ILE A 171 2.18 -14.26 -16.35
CA ILE A 171 2.53 -15.18 -15.27
C ILE A 171 2.50 -14.50 -13.90
N SER A 172 2.83 -13.20 -13.85
CA SER A 172 2.75 -12.41 -12.62
C SER A 172 1.32 -12.29 -12.12
N LEU A 173 0.34 -12.13 -13.01
CA LEU A 173 -1.08 -12.09 -12.64
C LEU A 173 -1.58 -13.44 -12.14
N ILE A 174 -1.16 -14.54 -12.75
CA ILE A 174 -1.51 -15.89 -12.29
C ILE A 174 -0.97 -16.12 -10.88
N VAL A 175 0.29 -15.77 -10.63
CA VAL A 175 0.91 -15.89 -9.31
C VAL A 175 0.19 -15.02 -8.28
N ALA A 176 -0.14 -13.77 -8.63
CA ALA A 176 -0.90 -12.89 -7.75
C ALA A 176 -2.28 -13.48 -7.39
N GLY A 177 -2.97 -14.08 -8.37
CA GLY A 177 -4.23 -14.78 -8.15
C GLY A 177 -4.10 -16.00 -7.23
N LEU A 178 -3.05 -16.81 -7.42
CA LEU A 178 -2.76 -17.96 -6.53
C LEU A 178 -2.43 -17.50 -5.11
N MET A 179 -1.66 -16.43 -4.95
CA MET A 179 -1.40 -15.82 -3.65
C MET A 179 -2.68 -15.32 -2.98
N ALA A 180 -3.58 -14.68 -3.73
CA ALA A 180 -4.87 -14.22 -3.21
C ALA A 180 -5.72 -15.39 -2.72
N LEU A 181 -5.78 -16.50 -3.46
CA LEU A 181 -6.47 -17.73 -3.03
C LEU A 181 -5.84 -18.33 -1.75
N ALA A 182 -4.51 -18.34 -1.65
CA ALA A 182 -3.83 -18.82 -0.45
C ALA A 182 -4.15 -17.95 0.78
N PHE A 183 -4.19 -16.63 0.62
CA PHE A 183 -4.54 -15.71 1.70
C PHE A 183 -6.03 -15.76 2.07
N MET A 184 -6.93 -16.12 1.16
CA MET A 184 -8.33 -16.38 1.48
C MET A 184 -8.51 -17.55 2.46
N GLY A 185 -7.57 -18.49 2.54
CA GLY A 185 -7.57 -19.55 3.54
C GLY A 185 -7.49 -19.05 4.98
N PHE A 186 -7.00 -17.82 5.21
CA PHE A 186 -6.98 -17.20 6.55
C PHE A 186 -8.29 -16.49 6.92
N ALA A 187 -9.25 -16.38 6.00
CA ALA A 187 -10.51 -15.64 6.23
C ALA A 187 -11.44 -16.23 7.31
N GLY A 188 -11.12 -17.40 7.85
CA GLY A 188 -11.88 -18.03 8.93
C GLY A 188 -11.25 -17.94 10.32
N ILE A 189 -10.14 -17.21 10.49
CA ILE A 189 -9.35 -17.19 11.74
C ILE A 189 -9.75 -16.02 12.65
N VAL A 190 -10.37 -14.98 12.10
CA VAL A 190 -10.78 -13.75 12.83
C VAL A 190 -12.27 -13.49 12.70
#